data_9e1b0769f9f73fa300ec20877e420291
#
_entry.id   9e1b0769f9f73fa300ec20877e420291
#
_cell.length_a   1.000
_cell.length_b   1.000
_cell.length_c   1.000
_cell.angle_alpha   90.00
_cell.angle_beta   90.00
_cell.angle_gamma   90.00
#
_symmetry.space_group_name_H-M   'P 1'
#
loop_
_entity.id
_entity.type
_entity.pdbx_description
1 polymer ?
#
loop_
_entity_poly.entity_id
_entity_poly.type
_entity_poly.pdbx_seq_one_letter_code
_entity_poly.pdbx_strand_id
1 'polypeptide(L)'
;LEEKYGVKIVVNPDYATRNNNSTLWYVKDQLDNTYICSSDDYFTQNPFEHYVYEAYYSATYVAGETDEWCLKEGRGGRITGVEIGGSNSWIMLGHVYFDRQFSKKFVDILEAVYDKPETVDMLWEEIYVRHIKELSMTIRKYPDGVIYEFDSLDELRQFDPAFIENIDSEIFDNIVSVLHCQKKNIHGFYPLKQGLTNLSAHFIVGYGDDAQEYVYRHPGVGTEKLVDRAAEEAGLRLSRELGLDNTFIYEDQKEGWKISKFVKNAQNLDPHNPEQLKRAMEMGYKLHHSGASLDRSFDFVNEGLNYEKLLLEEGPIEIPGYYELREKVLRLKKYADADQYPVVISHNDFFYLNFLIDESDTYSLIDWEYAGMSDEANDFGTFTVCCELTDDEANAAIDYYFGKEATFEQRRHFWSYVVFAGWCWYLWSLVKEAEGENVGEWFFIYYRYAANNIDRVLSWYEDAQN
;
A
#
# COMPACT_ATOMS: atom_id res chain seq x y z
N LEU A 1 2.43 9.46 22.72
CA LEU A 1 3.79 10.03 22.72
C LEU A 1 3.79 11.46 23.26
N GLU A 2 2.94 12.37 22.78
CA GLU A 2 2.89 13.76 23.24
C GLU A 2 2.70 13.87 24.75
N GLU A 3 1.68 13.20 25.32
CA GLU A 3 1.42 13.18 26.74
C GLU A 3 2.56 12.54 27.56
N LYS A 4 3.12 11.42 27.06
CA LYS A 4 4.14 10.66 27.79
C LYS A 4 5.48 11.35 27.84
N TYR A 5 5.87 12.03 26.77
CA TYR A 5 7.21 12.58 26.59
C TYR A 5 7.25 14.10 26.49
N GLY A 6 6.10 14.77 26.48
CA GLY A 6 6.02 16.23 26.35
C GLY A 6 6.53 16.74 25.00
N VAL A 7 6.44 15.94 23.97
CA VAL A 7 6.85 16.27 22.60
C VAL A 7 5.68 16.80 21.80
N LYS A 8 5.93 17.53 20.72
CA LYS A 8 4.94 17.92 19.73
C LYS A 8 5.11 17.02 18.49
N ILE A 9 4.03 16.40 18.06
CA ILE A 9 4.01 15.62 16.81
C ILE A 9 3.58 16.52 15.66
N VAL A 10 4.35 16.52 14.58
CA VAL A 10 4.01 17.16 13.32
C VAL A 10 3.90 16.06 12.26
N VAL A 11 2.70 15.89 11.71
CA VAL A 11 2.47 14.90 10.65
C VAL A 11 3.04 15.42 9.35
N ASN A 12 3.80 14.58 8.64
CA ASN A 12 4.25 14.83 7.29
C ASN A 12 3.33 14.07 6.30
N PRO A 13 2.37 14.72 5.63
CA PRO A 13 1.47 14.04 4.70
C PRO A 13 2.16 13.63 3.40
N ASP A 14 3.31 14.22 3.08
CA ASP A 14 4.03 13.98 1.83
C ASP A 14 5.08 12.86 1.94
N TYR A 15 5.18 12.16 3.08
CA TYR A 15 6.25 11.18 3.31
C TYR A 15 6.29 10.04 2.27
N ALA A 16 5.12 9.69 1.69
CA ALA A 16 5.00 8.63 0.69
C ALA A 16 5.37 9.08 -0.73
N THR A 17 5.35 10.39 -0.98
CA THR A 17 5.53 10.98 -2.31
C THR A 17 6.78 11.85 -2.42
N ARG A 18 7.40 12.17 -1.28
CA ARG A 18 8.62 12.98 -1.21
C ARG A 18 9.60 12.39 -0.19
N ASN A 19 10.86 12.72 -0.35
CA ASN A 19 11.90 12.30 0.58
C ASN A 19 11.93 13.18 1.86
N ASN A 20 12.90 12.97 2.75
CA ASN A 20 13.02 13.61 4.07
C ASN A 20 13.10 15.16 4.04
N ASN A 21 13.36 15.78 2.88
CA ASN A 21 13.25 17.23 2.72
C ASN A 21 11.84 17.75 3.07
N SER A 22 10.80 16.96 2.83
CA SER A 22 9.42 17.32 3.19
C SER A 22 9.23 17.38 4.71
N THR A 23 9.91 16.53 5.48
CA THR A 23 9.87 16.59 6.94
C THR A 23 10.38 17.94 7.45
N LEU A 24 11.50 18.43 6.92
CA LEU A 24 12.02 19.75 7.28
C LEU A 24 11.14 20.90 6.79
N TRP A 25 10.44 20.71 5.66
CA TRP A 25 9.44 21.69 5.18
C TRP A 25 8.30 21.91 6.17
N TYR A 26 7.74 20.85 6.74
CA TYR A 26 6.63 20.95 7.68
C TYR A 26 7.01 21.49 9.06
N VAL A 27 8.29 21.49 9.40
CA VAL A 27 8.83 22.05 10.64
C VAL A 27 9.70 23.28 10.44
N LYS A 28 9.80 23.83 9.22
CA LYS A 28 10.70 24.92 8.86
C LYS A 28 10.61 26.15 9.77
N ASP A 29 9.40 26.51 10.19
CA ASP A 29 9.16 27.64 11.07
C ASP A 29 9.63 27.43 12.52
N GLN A 30 10.01 26.21 12.87
CA GLN A 30 10.52 25.82 14.18
C GLN A 30 12.04 25.68 14.19
N LEU A 31 12.68 25.72 13.01
CA LEU A 31 14.14 25.61 12.91
C LEU A 31 14.80 26.91 13.41
N ASP A 32 15.65 26.77 14.44
CA ASP A 32 16.48 27.83 15.00
C ASP A 32 17.83 27.21 15.39
N ASN A 33 18.22 27.26 16.62
CA ASN A 33 19.31 26.46 17.19
C ASN A 33 18.75 25.06 17.47
N THR A 34 18.90 24.15 16.52
CA THR A 34 18.12 22.90 16.47
C THR A 34 19.02 21.70 16.22
N TYR A 35 18.87 20.65 17.01
CA TYR A 35 19.37 19.33 16.66
C TYR A 35 18.36 18.62 15.76
N ILE A 36 18.88 17.98 14.73
CA ILE A 36 18.12 17.11 13.82
C ILE A 36 18.70 15.71 13.98
N CYS A 37 17.86 14.73 14.25
CA CYS A 37 18.24 13.33 14.44
C CYS A 37 17.30 12.45 13.63
N SER A 38 17.83 11.41 13.04
CA SER A 38 17.04 10.31 12.50
C SER A 38 16.54 9.40 13.63
N SER A 39 15.43 8.70 13.40
CA SER A 39 14.81 7.81 14.41
C SER A 39 15.55 6.48 14.59
N ASP A 40 16.38 6.13 13.66
CA ASP A 40 17.24 4.95 13.54
C ASP A 40 18.64 5.15 14.16
N ASP A 41 18.99 6.39 14.55
CA ASP A 41 20.20 6.69 15.28
C ASP A 41 20.13 6.23 16.75
N TYR A 42 21.13 5.47 17.18
CA TYR A 42 21.34 5.08 18.58
C TYR A 42 22.65 5.63 19.13
N PHE A 43 22.58 6.31 20.27
CA PHE A 43 23.74 6.91 20.94
C PHE A 43 24.08 6.17 22.25
N THR A 44 25.26 5.58 22.34
CA THR A 44 25.70 4.89 23.56
C THR A 44 25.99 5.84 24.72
N GLN A 45 26.16 7.12 24.44
CA GLN A 45 26.30 8.21 25.39
C GLN A 45 25.62 9.47 24.87
N ASN A 46 25.17 10.36 25.76
CA ASN A 46 24.48 11.58 25.33
C ASN A 46 25.42 12.50 24.53
N PRO A 47 25.20 12.73 23.22
CA PRO A 47 26.02 13.58 22.39
C PRO A 47 25.58 15.04 22.39
N PHE A 48 24.45 15.37 23.03
CA PHE A 48 23.84 16.69 22.98
C PHE A 48 24.44 17.63 24.01
N GLU A 49 24.92 18.76 23.51
CA GLU A 49 25.57 19.80 24.34
C GLU A 49 24.62 20.98 24.54
N HIS A 50 24.67 21.62 25.74
CA HIS A 50 23.86 22.81 26.04
C HIS A 50 24.24 24.05 25.22
N TYR A 51 25.51 24.15 24.83
CA TYR A 51 26.04 25.30 24.10
C TYR A 51 26.82 24.83 22.87
N VAL A 52 26.29 25.14 21.69
CA VAL A 52 26.94 24.88 20.42
C VAL A 52 27.05 26.19 19.66
N TYR A 53 28.20 26.46 19.08
CA TYR A 53 28.54 27.79 18.55
C TYR A 53 28.50 27.85 16.99
N GLU A 54 28.45 26.73 16.34
CA GLU A 54 28.43 26.64 14.89
C GLU A 54 27.69 25.37 14.43
N ALA A 55 27.10 25.44 13.24
CA ALA A 55 26.46 24.30 12.63
C ALA A 55 27.45 23.17 12.32
N TYR A 56 27.08 21.93 12.58
CA TYR A 56 27.93 20.77 12.32
C TYR A 56 27.14 19.54 11.93
N TYR A 57 27.81 18.61 11.24
CA TYR A 57 27.35 17.24 11.02
C TYR A 57 28.22 16.29 11.84
N SER A 58 27.58 15.37 12.57
CA SER A 58 28.31 14.30 13.27
C SER A 58 28.92 13.34 12.26
N ALA A 59 30.04 12.74 12.60
CA ALA A 59 30.75 11.83 11.73
C ALA A 59 31.48 10.74 12.51
N THR A 60 31.49 9.53 11.96
CA THR A 60 32.25 8.39 12.43
C THR A 60 33.27 7.96 11.37
N TYR A 61 34.41 7.43 11.79
CA TYR A 61 35.45 7.02 10.87
C TYR A 61 35.26 5.56 10.46
N VAL A 62 35.20 5.30 9.14
CA VAL A 62 35.16 3.94 8.57
C VAL A 62 36.53 3.61 7.99
N ALA A 63 37.10 2.51 8.45
CA ALA A 63 38.31 1.94 7.89
C ALA A 63 37.96 0.94 6.78
N GLY A 64 38.65 1.03 5.64
CA GLY A 64 38.34 0.20 4.48
C GLY A 64 37.38 0.87 3.49
N GLU A 65 36.84 0.11 2.58
CA GLU A 65 35.86 0.57 1.60
C GLU A 65 34.48 0.76 2.24
N THR A 66 33.74 1.75 1.79
CA THR A 66 32.39 2.07 2.24
C THR A 66 31.57 2.67 1.10
N ASP A 67 30.26 2.43 1.10
CA ASP A 67 29.30 3.04 0.17
C ASP A 67 28.62 4.29 0.80
N GLU A 68 29.02 4.65 2.03
CA GLU A 68 28.47 5.75 2.79
C GLU A 68 28.87 7.13 2.26
N TRP A 69 28.23 8.18 2.79
CA TRP A 69 28.49 9.58 2.44
C TRP A 69 29.77 10.08 3.09
N CYS A 70 30.86 10.06 2.34
CA CYS A 70 32.21 10.43 2.80
C CYS A 70 32.42 11.94 2.79
N LEU A 71 32.86 12.48 3.93
CA LEU A 71 33.08 13.90 4.16
C LEU A 71 34.46 14.35 3.71
N LYS A 72 34.53 15.45 2.94
CA LYS A 72 35.79 16.14 2.64
C LYS A 72 36.00 17.30 3.60
N GLU A 73 37.06 17.18 4.41
CA GLU A 73 37.41 18.17 5.41
C GLU A 73 38.33 19.26 4.83
N GLY A 74 37.97 20.50 5.09
CA GLY A 74 38.75 21.67 4.75
C GLY A 74 39.37 22.31 6.00
N ARG A 75 39.89 23.51 5.82
CA ARG A 75 40.52 24.27 6.92
C ARG A 75 39.53 24.54 8.07
N GLY A 76 39.94 24.24 9.30
CA GLY A 76 39.13 24.47 10.49
C GLY A 76 37.97 23.48 10.66
N GLY A 77 38.10 22.29 10.09
CA GLY A 77 37.06 21.23 10.22
C GLY A 77 35.85 21.44 9.32
N ARG A 78 35.86 22.39 8.39
CA ARG A 78 34.74 22.67 7.49
C ARG A 78 34.49 21.55 6.51
N ILE A 79 33.24 21.20 6.30
CA ILE A 79 32.82 20.32 5.21
C ILE A 79 32.92 21.09 3.91
N THR A 80 33.75 20.61 2.98
CA THR A 80 34.00 21.25 1.69
C THR A 80 33.42 20.44 0.52
N GLY A 81 33.00 19.24 0.77
CA GLY A 81 32.36 18.33 -0.19
C GLY A 81 31.93 17.04 0.48
N VAL A 82 31.07 16.32 -0.21
CA VAL A 82 30.59 15.00 0.17
C VAL A 82 30.65 14.12 -1.07
N GLU A 83 31.13 12.89 -0.93
CA GLU A 83 31.14 11.87 -1.99
C GLU A 83 30.48 10.60 -1.48
N ILE A 84 29.61 10.00 -2.31
CA ILE A 84 29.02 8.70 -1.99
C ILE A 84 30.03 7.62 -2.37
N GLY A 85 30.33 6.76 -1.42
CA GLY A 85 31.37 5.74 -1.55
C GLY A 85 32.78 6.28 -1.36
N GLY A 86 33.67 5.44 -0.91
CA GLY A 86 35.07 5.77 -0.67
C GLY A 86 35.80 4.75 0.18
N SER A 87 36.92 5.18 0.77
CA SER A 87 37.68 4.33 1.71
C SER A 87 38.41 5.16 2.74
N ASN A 88 38.54 4.60 3.97
CA ASN A 88 39.28 5.24 5.05
C ASN A 88 38.86 6.68 5.31
N SER A 89 37.55 6.90 5.47
CA SER A 89 36.94 8.23 5.48
C SER A 89 36.08 8.47 6.72
N TRP A 90 35.86 9.74 7.05
CA TRP A 90 34.80 10.17 7.94
C TRP A 90 33.50 10.20 7.15
N ILE A 91 32.50 9.45 7.62
CA ILE A 91 31.18 9.39 7.01
C ILE A 91 30.17 10.23 7.77
N MET A 92 29.14 10.71 7.05
CA MET A 92 27.97 11.36 7.64
C MET A 92 27.15 10.31 8.40
N LEU A 93 27.11 10.40 9.72
CA LEU A 93 26.39 9.46 10.57
C LEU A 93 25.93 10.14 11.85
N GLY A 94 24.66 9.97 12.19
CA GLY A 94 24.06 10.48 13.40
C GLY A 94 23.44 11.87 13.27
N HIS A 95 23.44 12.61 14.37
CA HIS A 95 22.76 13.89 14.50
C HIS A 95 23.46 15.05 13.82
N VAL A 96 22.68 16.07 13.51
CA VAL A 96 23.13 17.35 12.96
C VAL A 96 22.70 18.48 13.88
N TYR A 97 23.53 19.51 14.00
CA TYR A 97 23.14 20.74 14.65
C TYR A 97 23.10 21.90 13.66
N PHE A 98 21.95 22.53 13.56
CA PHE A 98 21.76 23.80 12.85
C PHE A 98 21.87 24.94 13.85
N ASP A 99 22.78 25.87 13.66
CA ASP A 99 22.71 27.15 14.36
C ASP A 99 21.65 28.05 13.67
N ARG A 100 21.24 29.11 14.35
CA ARG A 100 20.22 30.06 13.87
C ARG A 100 20.52 30.62 12.48
N GLN A 101 21.79 30.89 12.19
CA GLN A 101 22.16 31.45 10.89
C GLN A 101 22.06 30.42 9.77
N PHE A 102 22.47 29.20 10.06
CA PHE A 102 22.33 28.07 9.14
C PHE A 102 20.88 27.75 8.90
N SER A 103 20.06 27.60 9.95
CA SER A 103 18.62 27.34 9.86
C SER A 103 17.93 28.35 8.94
N LYS A 104 18.15 29.63 9.16
CA LYS A 104 17.56 30.67 8.33
C LYS A 104 17.92 30.53 6.85
N LYS A 105 19.21 30.34 6.56
CA LYS A 105 19.68 30.20 5.16
C LYS A 105 19.14 28.91 4.52
N PHE A 106 19.10 27.83 5.29
CA PHE A 106 18.60 26.56 4.79
C PHE A 106 17.09 26.66 4.46
N VAL A 107 16.30 27.28 5.33
CA VAL A 107 14.87 27.53 5.07
C VAL A 107 14.67 28.40 3.83
N ASP A 108 15.44 29.51 3.69
CA ASP A 108 15.36 30.39 2.49
C ASP A 108 15.65 29.58 1.20
N ILE A 109 16.63 28.66 1.23
CA ILE A 109 16.97 27.79 0.11
C ILE A 109 15.86 26.75 -0.13
N LEU A 110 15.41 26.07 0.93
CA LEU A 110 14.37 25.05 0.86
C LEU A 110 13.10 25.63 0.23
N GLU A 111 12.64 26.81 0.67
CA GLU A 111 11.49 27.52 0.09
C GLU A 111 11.66 27.85 -1.40
N ALA A 112 12.89 28.16 -1.83
CA ALA A 112 13.18 28.47 -3.23
C ALA A 112 13.21 27.24 -4.15
N VAL A 113 13.39 26.03 -3.59
CA VAL A 113 13.55 24.80 -4.39
C VAL A 113 12.45 23.76 -4.15
N TYR A 114 11.65 23.87 -3.11
CA TYR A 114 10.71 22.82 -2.66
C TYR A 114 9.76 22.36 -3.79
N ASP A 115 9.17 23.31 -4.52
CA ASP A 115 8.19 23.00 -5.57
C ASP A 115 8.82 22.57 -6.91
N LYS A 116 10.15 22.47 -6.99
CA LYS A 116 10.81 22.02 -8.21
C LYS A 116 10.75 20.50 -8.34
N PRO A 117 10.46 19.95 -9.53
CA PRO A 117 10.37 18.50 -9.73
C PRO A 117 11.60 17.73 -9.28
N GLU A 118 12.80 18.30 -9.51
CA GLU A 118 14.07 17.69 -9.12
C GLU A 118 14.29 17.60 -7.60
N THR A 119 13.45 18.26 -6.79
CA THR A 119 13.58 18.26 -5.31
C THR A 119 12.70 17.17 -4.67
N VAL A 120 11.75 16.61 -5.39
CA VAL A 120 10.78 15.64 -4.86
C VAL A 120 11.48 14.47 -4.17
N ASP A 121 12.44 13.85 -4.84
CA ASP A 121 13.14 12.65 -4.36
C ASP A 121 14.43 12.96 -3.59
N MET A 122 14.79 14.24 -3.42
CA MET A 122 16.03 14.60 -2.74
C MET A 122 15.96 14.42 -1.23
N LEU A 123 17.05 13.93 -0.65
CA LEU A 123 17.33 14.11 0.77
C LEU A 123 17.62 15.58 1.08
N TRP A 124 17.33 16.05 2.28
CA TRP A 124 17.71 17.43 2.67
C TRP A 124 19.24 17.60 2.66
N GLU A 125 19.99 16.54 2.87
CA GLU A 125 21.45 16.48 2.77
C GLU A 125 21.92 16.79 1.33
N GLU A 126 21.20 16.32 0.31
CA GLU A 126 21.52 16.64 -1.08
C GLU A 126 21.29 18.12 -1.39
N ILE A 127 20.25 18.72 -0.79
CA ILE A 127 20.03 20.17 -0.87
C ILE A 127 21.21 20.90 -0.22
N TYR A 128 21.64 20.47 0.96
CA TYR A 128 22.83 21.00 1.62
C TYR A 128 24.08 20.90 0.74
N VAL A 129 24.37 19.73 0.17
CA VAL A 129 25.53 19.48 -0.68
C VAL A 129 25.53 20.39 -1.93
N ARG A 130 24.37 20.57 -2.56
CA ARG A 130 24.22 21.49 -3.70
C ARG A 130 24.52 22.95 -3.35
N HIS A 131 24.25 23.33 -2.09
CA HIS A 131 24.44 24.68 -1.57
C HIS A 131 25.57 24.80 -0.56
N ILE A 132 26.53 23.87 -0.55
CA ILE A 132 27.60 23.74 0.44
C ILE A 132 28.49 25.02 0.55
N LYS A 133 28.51 25.84 -0.51
CA LYS A 133 29.24 27.12 -0.49
C LYS A 133 28.52 28.22 0.28
N GLU A 134 27.20 28.11 0.39
CA GLU A 134 26.31 29.05 1.07
C GLU A 134 26.01 28.61 2.49
N LEU A 135 25.91 27.27 2.67
CA LEU A 135 25.62 26.57 3.90
C LEU A 135 26.93 26.00 4.49
N SER A 136 27.41 26.56 5.57
CA SER A 136 28.68 26.14 6.17
C SER A 136 28.44 25.30 7.41
N MET A 137 28.92 24.06 7.39
CA MET A 137 29.00 23.17 8.56
C MET A 137 30.42 22.73 8.83
N THR A 138 30.71 22.34 10.07
CA THR A 138 31.94 21.65 10.48
C THR A 138 31.66 20.15 10.70
N ILE A 139 32.73 19.37 10.71
CA ILE A 139 32.66 17.95 11.06
C ILE A 139 32.80 17.79 12.58
N ARG A 140 31.79 17.18 13.21
CA ARG A 140 31.90 16.76 14.62
C ARG A 140 32.25 15.27 14.66
N LYS A 141 33.50 14.98 14.94
CA LYS A 141 34.05 13.62 14.95
C LYS A 141 33.76 12.89 16.26
N TYR A 142 33.16 11.72 16.14
CA TYR A 142 32.90 10.83 17.26
C TYR A 142 33.77 9.57 17.16
N PRO A 143 34.23 9.02 18.29
CA PRO A 143 34.88 7.71 18.30
C PRO A 143 33.94 6.61 17.80
N ASP A 144 34.50 5.54 17.29
CA ASP A 144 33.78 4.33 17.00
C ASP A 144 33.01 3.81 18.22
N GLY A 145 31.79 3.28 18.00
CA GLY A 145 30.93 2.78 19.07
C GLY A 145 30.17 3.84 19.86
N VAL A 146 30.19 5.11 19.46
CA VAL A 146 29.37 6.19 20.08
C VAL A 146 28.03 6.35 19.37
N ILE A 147 28.04 6.28 18.06
CA ILE A 147 26.87 6.44 17.21
C ILE A 147 26.69 5.16 16.40
N TYR A 148 25.47 4.64 16.39
CA TYR A 148 25.02 3.53 15.54
C TYR A 148 23.78 3.97 14.79
N GLU A 149 23.62 3.48 13.59
CA GLU A 149 22.42 3.57 12.77
C GLU A 149 21.91 2.14 12.50
N PHE A 150 20.62 1.92 12.63
CA PHE A 150 20.04 0.61 12.45
C PHE A 150 18.92 0.68 11.39
N ASP A 151 19.24 0.30 10.17
CA ASP A 151 18.27 0.23 9.08
C ASP A 151 17.35 -0.99 9.16
N SER A 152 17.72 -1.97 9.97
CA SER A 152 16.98 -3.21 10.10
C SER A 152 17.00 -3.78 11.53
N LEU A 153 15.99 -4.59 11.84
CA LEU A 153 15.96 -5.38 13.08
C LEU A 153 17.12 -6.38 13.17
N ASP A 154 17.66 -6.83 12.04
CA ASP A 154 18.78 -7.77 12.05
C ASP A 154 20.10 -7.07 12.40
N GLU A 155 20.31 -5.83 12.05
CA GLU A 155 21.44 -5.00 12.52
C GLU A 155 21.34 -4.72 14.01
N LEU A 156 20.15 -4.35 14.49
CA LEU A 156 19.91 -4.15 15.92
C LEU A 156 20.14 -5.45 16.71
N ARG A 157 19.79 -6.61 16.16
CA ARG A 157 20.07 -7.92 16.75
C ARG A 157 21.58 -8.23 16.80
N GLN A 158 22.34 -7.84 15.77
CA GLN A 158 23.80 -7.99 15.79
C GLN A 158 24.43 -7.14 16.89
N PHE A 159 23.88 -5.96 17.14
CA PHE A 159 24.31 -5.07 18.21
C PHE A 159 23.90 -5.60 19.60
N ASP A 160 22.64 -5.97 19.77
CA ASP A 160 22.08 -6.58 20.99
C ASP A 160 21.41 -7.92 20.68
N PRO A 161 22.11 -9.06 20.80
CA PRO A 161 21.53 -10.37 20.53
C PRO A 161 20.31 -10.73 21.39
N ALA A 162 20.16 -10.10 22.56
CA ALA A 162 19.02 -10.32 23.44
C ALA A 162 17.80 -9.41 23.12
N PHE A 163 17.97 -8.41 22.26
CA PHE A 163 16.93 -7.42 21.95
C PHE A 163 15.62 -8.08 21.53
N ILE A 164 15.67 -9.03 20.58
CA ILE A 164 14.47 -9.70 20.07
C ILE A 164 13.70 -10.48 21.15
N GLU A 165 14.39 -11.08 22.10
CA GLU A 165 13.74 -11.83 23.18
C GLU A 165 13.06 -10.90 24.21
N ASN A 166 13.58 -9.68 24.32
CA ASN A 166 13.11 -8.67 25.27
C ASN A 166 12.17 -7.63 24.63
N ILE A 167 11.93 -7.71 23.33
CA ILE A 167 11.05 -6.75 22.66
C ILE A 167 9.62 -6.90 23.16
N ASP A 168 9.06 -5.80 23.64
CA ASP A 168 7.64 -5.67 23.98
C ASP A 168 6.89 -5.23 22.72
N SER A 169 6.54 -6.19 21.88
CA SER A 169 5.86 -5.95 20.61
C SER A 169 4.73 -6.95 20.43
N GLU A 170 3.53 -6.44 20.33
CA GLU A 170 2.33 -7.21 20.04
C GLU A 170 2.44 -7.99 18.72
N ILE A 171 3.09 -7.43 17.71
CA ILE A 171 3.32 -8.10 16.42
C ILE A 171 4.11 -9.40 16.63
N PHE A 172 5.21 -9.35 17.40
CA PHE A 172 6.02 -10.54 17.67
C PHE A 172 5.26 -11.56 18.51
N ASP A 173 4.45 -11.11 19.47
CA ASP A 173 3.62 -11.99 20.29
C ASP A 173 2.54 -12.69 19.44
N ASN A 174 1.94 -11.97 18.51
CA ASN A 174 0.98 -12.53 17.54
C ASN A 174 1.65 -13.57 16.63
N ILE A 175 2.83 -13.29 16.07
CA ILE A 175 3.58 -14.23 15.25
C ILE A 175 3.91 -15.50 16.04
N VAL A 176 4.42 -15.36 17.26
CA VAL A 176 4.77 -16.50 18.14
C VAL A 176 3.55 -17.36 18.44
N SER A 177 2.40 -16.72 18.75
CA SER A 177 1.17 -17.42 19.09
C SER A 177 0.61 -18.25 17.93
N VAL A 178 0.66 -17.71 16.72
CA VAL A 178 0.11 -18.34 15.50
C VAL A 178 1.04 -19.40 14.92
N LEU A 179 2.34 -19.06 14.80
CA LEU A 179 3.32 -19.95 14.17
C LEU A 179 4.02 -20.89 15.15
N HIS A 180 3.71 -20.79 16.46
CA HIS A 180 4.30 -21.62 17.51
C HIS A 180 5.84 -21.64 17.49
N CYS A 181 6.45 -20.51 17.19
CA CYS A 181 7.89 -20.32 17.10
C CYS A 181 8.43 -19.56 18.34
N GLN A 182 9.74 -19.40 18.42
CA GLN A 182 10.38 -18.54 19.42
C GLN A 182 10.74 -17.20 18.79
N LYS A 183 10.65 -16.08 19.52
CA LYS A 183 10.98 -14.73 19.03
C LYS A 183 12.36 -14.69 18.36
N LYS A 184 13.37 -15.37 18.90
CA LYS A 184 14.72 -15.44 18.34
C LYS A 184 14.82 -16.09 16.95
N ASN A 185 13.80 -16.85 16.54
CA ASN A 185 13.75 -17.48 15.21
C ASN A 185 13.11 -16.57 14.16
N ILE A 186 12.60 -15.41 14.54
CA ILE A 186 11.99 -14.42 13.63
C ILE A 186 13.08 -13.45 13.18
N HIS A 187 13.30 -13.31 11.87
CA HIS A 187 14.28 -12.40 11.28
C HIS A 187 13.84 -11.93 9.89
N GLY A 188 14.66 -11.13 9.19
CA GLY A 188 14.34 -10.62 7.87
C GLY A 188 13.06 -9.79 7.87
N PHE A 189 12.81 -9.01 8.94
CA PHE A 189 11.59 -8.22 9.09
C PHE A 189 11.75 -6.88 8.39
N TYR A 190 10.98 -6.65 7.33
CA TYR A 190 10.97 -5.38 6.60
C TYR A 190 9.57 -5.05 6.06
N PRO A 191 9.22 -3.75 5.95
CA PRO A 191 7.93 -3.35 5.40
C PRO A 191 7.84 -3.64 3.90
N LEU A 192 6.67 -4.11 3.46
CA LEU A 192 6.35 -4.25 2.04
C LEU A 192 5.68 -2.94 1.57
N LYS A 193 6.20 -2.34 0.51
CA LYS A 193 5.73 -1.06 -0.02
C LYS A 193 4.45 -1.17 -0.88
N GLN A 194 3.89 -2.36 -1.03
CA GLN A 194 2.70 -2.59 -1.85
C GLN A 194 1.45 -2.67 -0.96
N GLY A 195 0.48 -1.80 -1.22
CA GLY A 195 -0.82 -1.73 -0.54
C GLY A 195 -1.19 -0.30 -0.17
N LEU A 196 -2.37 0.16 -0.63
CA LEU A 196 -2.83 1.54 -0.40
C LEU A 196 -3.39 1.73 1.02
N THR A 197 -3.92 0.68 1.64
CA THR A 197 -4.71 0.79 2.88
C THR A 197 -4.14 0.07 4.08
N ASN A 198 -3.30 -0.95 3.90
CA ASN A 198 -2.82 -1.82 4.97
C ASN A 198 -1.29 -1.79 5.11
N LEU A 199 -0.79 -1.86 6.33
CA LEU A 199 0.64 -1.98 6.61
C LEU A 199 1.05 -3.45 6.57
N SER A 200 1.81 -3.83 5.57
CA SER A 200 2.32 -5.19 5.40
C SER A 200 3.82 -5.26 5.65
N ALA A 201 4.27 -6.30 6.32
CA ALA A 201 5.67 -6.57 6.57
C ALA A 201 6.02 -8.01 6.25
N HIS A 202 7.14 -8.21 5.56
CA HIS A 202 7.76 -9.51 5.35
C HIS A 202 8.54 -9.93 6.60
N PHE A 203 8.59 -11.22 6.89
CA PHE A 203 9.47 -11.79 7.90
C PHE A 203 9.75 -13.27 7.62
N ILE A 204 10.81 -13.79 8.24
CA ILE A 204 11.26 -15.17 8.12
C ILE A 204 11.20 -15.81 9.50
N VAL A 205 10.77 -17.09 9.55
CA VAL A 205 10.85 -17.92 10.77
C VAL A 205 11.71 -19.15 10.48
N GLY A 206 12.69 -19.39 11.34
CA GLY A 206 13.64 -20.48 11.18
C GLY A 206 14.89 -20.09 10.40
N TYR A 207 15.82 -21.03 10.25
CA TYR A 207 17.11 -20.81 9.59
C TYR A 207 17.45 -21.99 8.67
N GLY A 208 18.25 -21.76 7.64
CA GLY A 208 18.67 -22.79 6.69
C GLY A 208 17.49 -23.37 5.91
N ASP A 209 17.48 -24.69 5.73
CA ASP A 209 16.45 -25.38 4.94
C ASP A 209 15.06 -25.38 5.58
N ASP A 210 14.97 -25.09 6.88
CA ASP A 210 13.70 -25.00 7.63
C ASP A 210 13.11 -23.57 7.64
N ALA A 211 13.79 -22.59 7.04
CA ALA A 211 13.34 -21.22 6.96
C ALA A 211 12.06 -21.09 6.13
N GLN A 212 11.05 -20.43 6.68
CA GLN A 212 9.80 -20.15 5.99
C GLN A 212 9.56 -18.65 5.98
N GLU A 213 9.11 -18.13 4.84
CA GLU A 213 8.84 -16.71 4.64
C GLU A 213 7.35 -16.40 4.77
N TYR A 214 7.02 -15.28 5.42
CA TYR A 214 5.66 -14.90 5.75
C TYR A 214 5.44 -13.41 5.52
N VAL A 215 4.16 -13.04 5.46
CA VAL A 215 3.67 -11.66 5.50
C VAL A 215 2.81 -11.47 6.75
N TYR A 216 3.14 -10.45 7.53
CA TYR A 216 2.26 -9.92 8.57
C TYR A 216 1.55 -8.68 8.02
N ARG A 217 0.22 -8.66 7.99
CA ARG A 217 -0.58 -7.51 7.60
C ARG A 217 -1.26 -6.92 8.83
N HIS A 218 -1.03 -5.65 9.08
CA HIS A 218 -1.76 -4.87 10.07
C HIS A 218 -2.78 -3.98 9.36
N PRO A 219 -4.06 -3.93 9.82
CA PRO A 219 -5.06 -3.09 9.19
C PRO A 219 -4.67 -1.61 9.29
N GLY A 220 -4.90 -0.86 8.22
CA GLY A 220 -4.70 0.59 8.20
C GLY A 220 -5.73 1.32 9.06
N VAL A 221 -5.40 2.52 9.48
CA VAL A 221 -6.30 3.38 10.27
C VAL A 221 -7.56 3.70 9.46
N GLY A 222 -8.73 3.47 10.03
CA GLY A 222 -10.02 3.77 9.41
C GLY A 222 -10.66 2.63 8.60
N THR A 223 -9.96 1.51 8.38
CA THR A 223 -10.54 0.33 7.69
C THR A 223 -11.62 -0.37 8.50
N GLU A 224 -11.69 -0.15 9.80
CA GLU A 224 -12.68 -0.74 10.73
C GLU A 224 -14.14 -0.46 10.34
N LYS A 225 -14.39 0.65 9.62
CA LYS A 225 -15.75 1.05 9.18
C LYS A 225 -16.13 0.47 7.82
N LEU A 226 -15.17 -0.01 7.04
CA LEU A 226 -15.36 -0.40 5.65
C LEU A 226 -15.31 -1.92 5.45
N VAL A 227 -14.62 -2.66 6.33
CA VAL A 227 -14.37 -4.09 6.18
C VAL A 227 -15.11 -4.89 7.24
N ASP A 228 -15.91 -5.85 6.80
CA ASP A 228 -16.52 -6.87 7.66
C ASP A 228 -15.50 -8.00 7.92
N ARG A 229 -14.79 -7.92 9.05
CA ARG A 229 -13.73 -8.86 9.42
C ARG A 229 -14.21 -10.31 9.54
N ALA A 230 -15.46 -10.51 9.96
CA ALA A 230 -16.02 -11.86 10.06
C ALA A 230 -16.25 -12.47 8.67
N ALA A 231 -16.70 -11.66 7.71
CA ALA A 231 -16.87 -12.09 6.33
C ALA A 231 -15.52 -12.31 5.64
N GLU A 232 -14.52 -11.42 5.88
CA GLU A 232 -13.15 -11.58 5.36
C GLU A 232 -12.54 -12.90 5.82
N GLU A 233 -12.55 -13.18 7.12
CA GLU A 233 -11.97 -14.40 7.68
C GLU A 233 -12.68 -15.66 7.19
N ALA A 234 -14.01 -15.64 7.09
CA ALA A 234 -14.77 -16.75 6.54
C ALA A 234 -14.46 -16.98 5.05
N GLY A 235 -14.30 -15.92 4.26
CA GLY A 235 -13.84 -15.96 2.87
C GLY A 235 -12.45 -16.56 2.73
N LEU A 236 -11.50 -16.14 3.56
CA LEU A 236 -10.12 -16.64 3.59
C LEU A 236 -10.07 -18.13 3.95
N ARG A 237 -10.83 -18.59 4.91
CA ARG A 237 -10.93 -20.02 5.24
C ARG A 237 -11.49 -20.83 4.09
N LEU A 238 -12.57 -20.36 3.51
CA LEU A 238 -13.19 -21.01 2.36
C LEU A 238 -12.25 -21.07 1.16
N SER A 239 -11.55 -19.97 0.85
CA SER A 239 -10.59 -19.94 -0.25
C SER A 239 -9.49 -20.97 -0.10
N ARG A 240 -9.00 -21.15 1.13
CA ARG A 240 -8.02 -22.20 1.47
C ARG A 240 -8.60 -23.60 1.30
N GLU A 241 -9.83 -23.84 1.77
CA GLU A 241 -10.51 -25.13 1.62
C GLU A 241 -10.76 -25.51 0.17
N LEU A 242 -11.09 -24.53 -0.65
CA LEU A 242 -11.26 -24.68 -2.09
C LEU A 242 -9.92 -24.73 -2.85
N GLY A 243 -8.78 -24.47 -2.20
CA GLY A 243 -7.49 -24.36 -2.86
C GLY A 243 -7.43 -23.18 -3.85
N LEU A 244 -8.12 -22.09 -3.55
CA LEU A 244 -8.06 -20.82 -4.27
C LEU A 244 -7.00 -19.89 -3.70
N ASP A 245 -6.74 -19.98 -2.39
CA ASP A 245 -5.63 -19.31 -1.72
C ASP A 245 -4.86 -20.31 -0.85
N ASN A 246 -3.60 -20.54 -1.20
CA ASN A 246 -2.70 -21.42 -0.45
C ASN A 246 -1.78 -20.64 0.50
N THR A 247 -1.92 -19.32 0.56
CA THR A 247 -1.08 -18.45 1.37
C THR A 247 -1.65 -18.19 2.76
N PHE A 248 -2.97 -18.17 2.91
CA PHE A 248 -3.65 -17.83 4.16
C PHE A 248 -3.29 -18.80 5.30
N ILE A 249 -2.93 -18.24 6.46
CA ILE A 249 -2.64 -18.98 7.70
C ILE A 249 -3.62 -18.63 8.80
N TYR A 250 -3.73 -17.33 9.14
CA TYR A 250 -4.52 -16.86 10.26
C TYR A 250 -4.92 -15.39 10.08
N GLU A 251 -6.11 -15.06 10.58
CA GLU A 251 -6.59 -13.69 10.77
C GLU A 251 -7.24 -13.55 12.14
N ASP A 252 -6.97 -12.44 12.82
CA ASP A 252 -7.67 -12.05 14.04
C ASP A 252 -8.91 -11.24 13.69
N GLN A 253 -10.10 -11.80 13.92
CA GLN A 253 -11.37 -11.16 13.58
C GLN A 253 -11.63 -9.85 14.33
N LYS A 254 -11.04 -9.67 15.51
CA LYS A 254 -11.28 -8.50 16.34
C LYS A 254 -10.37 -7.34 15.95
N GLU A 255 -9.08 -7.62 15.84
CA GLU A 255 -8.05 -6.61 15.58
C GLU A 255 -7.72 -6.49 14.08
N GLY A 256 -8.08 -7.49 13.27
CA GLY A 256 -7.96 -7.49 11.80
C GLY A 256 -6.53 -7.69 11.26
N TRP A 257 -5.57 -8.05 12.12
CA TRP A 257 -4.24 -8.43 11.63
C TRP A 257 -4.25 -9.85 11.09
N LYS A 258 -3.43 -10.11 10.08
CA LYS A 258 -3.34 -11.45 9.49
C LYS A 258 -1.91 -11.88 9.18
N ILE A 259 -1.71 -13.19 9.14
CA ILE A 259 -0.47 -13.84 8.72
C ILE A 259 -0.76 -14.71 7.50
N SER A 260 0.06 -14.54 6.46
CA SER A 260 0.04 -15.34 5.24
C SER A 260 1.45 -15.82 4.89
N LYS A 261 1.57 -16.88 4.09
CA LYS A 261 2.85 -17.27 3.50
C LYS A 261 3.27 -16.21 2.47
N PHE A 262 4.55 -15.89 2.47
CA PHE A 262 5.13 -15.08 1.40
C PHE A 262 5.34 -15.93 0.15
N VAL A 263 4.87 -15.47 -0.98
CA VAL A 263 5.08 -16.14 -2.28
C VAL A 263 6.28 -15.49 -2.96
N LYS A 264 7.41 -16.20 -2.90
CA LYS A 264 8.65 -15.71 -3.48
C LYS A 264 8.56 -15.62 -4.99
N ASN A 265 9.10 -14.52 -5.55
CA ASN A 265 9.07 -14.25 -6.98
C ASN A 265 7.68 -14.34 -7.62
N ALA A 266 6.61 -14.08 -6.82
CA ALA A 266 5.25 -14.06 -7.33
C ALA A 266 5.10 -13.03 -8.45
N GLN A 267 4.37 -13.44 -9.47
CA GLN A 267 3.91 -12.53 -10.53
C GLN A 267 2.41 -12.33 -10.38
N ASN A 268 1.93 -11.13 -10.72
CA ASN A 268 0.51 -10.92 -10.86
C ASN A 268 0.02 -11.53 -12.18
N LEU A 269 -1.27 -11.79 -12.24
CA LEU A 269 -1.92 -12.31 -13.45
C LEU A 269 -1.83 -11.28 -14.57
N ASP A 270 -1.52 -11.76 -15.80
CA ASP A 270 -1.68 -10.99 -17.02
C ASP A 270 -3.10 -11.23 -17.60
N PRO A 271 -4.02 -10.27 -17.44
CA PRO A 271 -5.41 -10.45 -17.88
C PRO A 271 -5.57 -10.52 -19.41
N HIS A 272 -4.57 -10.07 -20.16
CA HIS A 272 -4.56 -10.13 -21.63
C HIS A 272 -3.93 -11.42 -22.17
N ASN A 273 -3.39 -12.28 -21.29
CA ASN A 273 -2.98 -13.61 -21.65
C ASN A 273 -4.17 -14.57 -21.61
N PRO A 274 -4.59 -15.17 -22.75
CA PRO A 274 -5.81 -15.98 -22.82
C PRO A 274 -5.83 -17.19 -21.87
N GLU A 275 -4.69 -17.82 -21.61
CA GLU A 275 -4.60 -18.97 -20.69
C GLU A 275 -4.76 -18.53 -19.23
N GLN A 276 -4.18 -17.40 -18.87
CA GLN A 276 -4.32 -16.85 -17.53
C GLN A 276 -5.72 -16.30 -17.31
N LEU A 277 -6.30 -15.59 -18.29
CA LEU A 277 -7.69 -15.14 -18.26
C LEU A 277 -8.65 -16.31 -18.06
N LYS A 278 -8.47 -17.39 -18.83
CA LYS A 278 -9.27 -18.62 -18.69
C LYS A 278 -9.13 -19.18 -17.27
N ARG A 279 -7.91 -19.26 -16.75
CA ARG A 279 -7.66 -19.78 -15.41
C ARG A 279 -8.36 -18.96 -14.33
N ALA A 280 -8.33 -17.63 -14.42
CA ALA A 280 -9.04 -16.75 -13.51
C ALA A 280 -10.55 -17.01 -13.53
N MET A 281 -11.14 -17.12 -14.72
CA MET A 281 -12.59 -17.40 -14.87
C MET A 281 -12.97 -18.79 -14.32
N GLU A 282 -12.14 -19.81 -14.50
CA GLU A 282 -12.33 -21.14 -13.92
C GLU A 282 -12.26 -21.10 -12.39
N MET A 283 -11.39 -20.26 -11.80
CA MET A 283 -11.31 -20.06 -10.35
C MET A 283 -12.55 -19.35 -9.82
N GLY A 284 -13.05 -18.30 -10.49
CA GLY A 284 -14.31 -17.63 -10.17
C GLY A 284 -15.50 -18.60 -10.24
N TYR A 285 -15.60 -19.40 -11.30
CA TYR A 285 -16.64 -20.41 -11.42
C TYR A 285 -16.60 -21.44 -10.28
N LYS A 286 -15.41 -21.90 -9.90
CA LYS A 286 -15.21 -22.82 -8.79
C LYS A 286 -15.66 -22.23 -7.44
N LEU A 287 -15.39 -20.94 -7.21
CA LEU A 287 -15.85 -20.23 -6.03
C LEU A 287 -17.38 -20.15 -6.00
N HIS A 288 -17.97 -19.62 -7.05
CA HIS A 288 -19.42 -19.39 -7.17
C HIS A 288 -20.23 -20.69 -7.05
N HIS A 289 -19.70 -21.81 -7.53
CA HIS A 289 -20.37 -23.12 -7.49
C HIS A 289 -19.91 -24.02 -6.33
N SER A 290 -19.25 -23.45 -5.31
CA SER A 290 -18.83 -24.20 -4.11
C SER A 290 -20.00 -24.62 -3.22
N GLY A 291 -21.13 -23.95 -3.32
CA GLY A 291 -22.27 -24.13 -2.42
C GLY A 291 -22.10 -23.49 -1.04
N ALA A 292 -21.01 -22.74 -0.82
CA ALA A 292 -20.77 -22.00 0.40
C ALA A 292 -21.60 -20.70 0.46
N SER A 293 -21.74 -20.13 1.66
CA SER A 293 -22.44 -18.88 1.89
C SER A 293 -21.77 -18.07 2.99
N LEU A 294 -21.90 -16.75 2.88
CA LEU A 294 -21.48 -15.77 3.90
C LEU A 294 -22.69 -14.96 4.38
N ASP A 295 -22.64 -14.43 5.59
CA ASP A 295 -23.71 -13.57 6.12
C ASP A 295 -23.67 -12.15 5.56
N ARG A 296 -22.62 -11.78 4.81
CA ARG A 296 -22.49 -10.50 4.13
C ARG A 296 -23.05 -10.59 2.72
N SER A 297 -23.82 -9.57 2.33
CA SER A 297 -24.24 -9.37 0.93
C SER A 297 -23.49 -8.21 0.31
N PHE A 298 -23.16 -8.30 -0.96
CA PHE A 298 -22.55 -7.24 -1.75
C PHE A 298 -23.36 -7.03 -3.04
N ASP A 299 -23.71 -5.78 -3.33
CA ASP A 299 -24.41 -5.38 -4.55
C ASP A 299 -23.83 -4.06 -5.04
N PHE A 300 -23.24 -4.03 -6.23
CA PHE A 300 -22.59 -2.83 -6.78
C PHE A 300 -23.47 -1.60 -6.79
N VAL A 301 -24.75 -1.74 -7.12
CA VAL A 301 -25.63 -0.56 -7.20
C VAL A 301 -25.92 -0.01 -5.82
N ASN A 302 -26.13 -0.87 -4.84
CA ASN A 302 -26.33 -0.45 -3.44
C ASN A 302 -25.05 0.15 -2.86
N GLU A 303 -23.87 -0.45 -3.10
CA GLU A 303 -22.60 0.12 -2.66
C GLU A 303 -22.33 1.47 -3.33
N GLY A 304 -22.59 1.60 -4.64
CA GLY A 304 -22.49 2.87 -5.33
C GLY A 304 -23.41 3.94 -4.75
N LEU A 305 -24.64 3.59 -4.35
CA LEU A 305 -25.56 4.51 -3.67
C LEU A 305 -25.08 4.88 -2.26
N ASN A 306 -24.38 3.98 -1.56
CA ASN A 306 -23.73 4.30 -0.29
C ASN A 306 -22.59 5.31 -0.49
N TYR A 307 -21.74 5.12 -1.50
CA TYR A 307 -20.69 6.10 -1.86
C TYR A 307 -21.29 7.44 -2.32
N GLU A 308 -22.37 7.42 -3.13
CA GLU A 308 -23.11 8.64 -3.51
C GLU A 308 -23.57 9.41 -2.27
N LYS A 309 -24.09 8.72 -1.27
CA LYS A 309 -24.53 9.36 -0.02
C LYS A 309 -23.36 10.02 0.71
N LEU A 310 -22.21 9.38 0.81
CA LEU A 310 -21.01 9.96 1.42
C LEU A 310 -20.57 11.23 0.69
N LEU A 311 -20.55 11.19 -0.64
CA LEU A 311 -20.22 12.36 -1.46
C LEU A 311 -21.19 13.53 -1.23
N LEU A 312 -22.50 13.25 -1.12
CA LEU A 312 -23.52 14.25 -0.88
C LEU A 312 -23.45 14.88 0.53
N GLU A 313 -22.81 14.22 1.49
CA GLU A 313 -22.52 14.80 2.82
C GLU A 313 -21.45 15.90 2.73
N GLU A 314 -20.52 15.81 1.77
CA GLU A 314 -19.49 16.83 1.49
C GLU A 314 -20.02 17.97 0.59
N GLY A 315 -21.03 17.72 -0.25
CA GLY A 315 -21.63 18.71 -1.12
C GLY A 315 -22.39 18.13 -2.31
N PRO A 316 -22.95 18.98 -3.17
CA PRO A 316 -23.66 18.51 -4.37
C PRO A 316 -22.66 17.90 -5.38
N ILE A 317 -23.05 16.81 -6.05
CA ILE A 317 -22.28 16.23 -7.13
C ILE A 317 -22.53 17.04 -8.41
N GLU A 318 -21.57 17.90 -8.76
CA GLU A 318 -21.66 18.82 -9.91
C GLU A 318 -20.97 18.27 -11.17
N ILE A 319 -21.00 16.95 -11.37
CA ILE A 319 -20.36 16.29 -12.52
C ILE A 319 -21.37 16.24 -13.69
N PRO A 320 -21.01 16.79 -14.87
CA PRO A 320 -21.90 16.77 -16.04
C PRO A 320 -22.31 15.34 -16.42
N GLY A 321 -23.61 15.09 -16.61
CA GLY A 321 -24.14 13.79 -17.01
C GLY A 321 -24.23 12.75 -15.89
N TYR A 322 -23.79 13.05 -14.68
CA TYR A 322 -23.81 12.10 -13.56
C TYR A 322 -25.22 11.54 -13.29
N TYR A 323 -26.20 12.40 -13.09
CA TYR A 323 -27.55 11.96 -12.77
C TYR A 323 -28.24 11.24 -13.94
N GLU A 324 -27.91 11.57 -15.20
CA GLU A 324 -28.39 10.82 -16.35
C GLU A 324 -27.84 9.39 -16.36
N LEU A 325 -26.54 9.23 -16.14
CA LEU A 325 -25.90 7.90 -16.01
C LEU A 325 -26.52 7.12 -14.85
N ARG A 326 -26.67 7.73 -13.70
CA ARG A 326 -27.29 7.14 -12.52
C ARG A 326 -28.68 6.58 -12.80
N GLU A 327 -29.57 7.36 -13.42
CA GLU A 327 -30.92 6.91 -13.76
C GLU A 327 -30.91 5.73 -14.74
N LYS A 328 -30.00 5.74 -15.71
CA LYS A 328 -29.81 4.62 -16.61
C LYS A 328 -29.33 3.36 -15.88
N VAL A 329 -28.37 3.49 -14.94
CA VAL A 329 -27.88 2.39 -14.10
C VAL A 329 -29.00 1.79 -13.27
N LEU A 330 -29.81 2.62 -12.60
CA LEU A 330 -30.94 2.16 -11.81
C LEU A 330 -32.03 1.48 -12.66
N ARG A 331 -32.20 1.92 -13.91
CA ARG A 331 -33.08 1.27 -14.87
C ARG A 331 -32.53 -0.09 -15.31
N LEU A 332 -31.24 -0.15 -15.62
CA LEU A 332 -30.58 -1.40 -16.00
C LEU A 332 -30.63 -2.44 -14.86
N LYS A 333 -30.45 -2.00 -13.61
CA LYS A 333 -30.54 -2.88 -12.43
C LYS A 333 -31.89 -3.62 -12.36
N LYS A 334 -33.00 -2.93 -12.66
CA LYS A 334 -34.32 -3.55 -12.67
C LYS A 334 -34.44 -4.66 -13.72
N TYR A 335 -33.79 -4.51 -14.88
CA TYR A 335 -33.74 -5.52 -15.89
C TYR A 335 -32.86 -6.71 -15.48
N ALA A 336 -31.68 -6.45 -14.98
CA ALA A 336 -30.77 -7.49 -14.50
C ALA A 336 -31.37 -8.32 -13.36
N ASP A 337 -32.04 -7.67 -12.39
CA ASP A 337 -32.73 -8.38 -11.29
C ASP A 337 -33.88 -9.29 -11.82
N ALA A 338 -34.52 -8.92 -12.90
CA ALA A 338 -35.57 -9.73 -13.50
C ALA A 338 -35.07 -11.00 -14.20
N ASP A 339 -33.78 -11.07 -14.53
CA ASP A 339 -33.14 -12.28 -15.07
C ASP A 339 -33.04 -13.42 -14.04
N GLN A 340 -33.10 -13.10 -12.73
CA GLN A 340 -33.10 -14.04 -11.59
C GLN A 340 -31.88 -14.98 -11.57
N TYR A 341 -30.69 -14.44 -11.80
CA TYR A 341 -29.45 -15.19 -11.67
C TYR A 341 -29.19 -15.61 -10.21
N PRO A 342 -28.42 -16.68 -9.98
CA PRO A 342 -28.13 -17.12 -8.62
C PRO A 342 -27.32 -16.11 -7.84
N VAL A 343 -27.63 -15.96 -6.56
CA VAL A 343 -26.80 -15.25 -5.58
C VAL A 343 -25.82 -16.27 -5.02
N VAL A 344 -24.54 -16.00 -5.21
CA VAL A 344 -23.44 -16.91 -4.90
C VAL A 344 -22.39 -16.20 -4.03
N ILE A 345 -21.52 -16.97 -3.40
CA ILE A 345 -20.35 -16.39 -2.76
C ILE A 345 -19.40 -15.86 -3.83
N SER A 346 -18.95 -14.61 -3.68
CA SER A 346 -18.08 -13.93 -4.61
C SER A 346 -16.97 -13.21 -3.86
N HIS A 347 -15.87 -12.97 -4.57
CA HIS A 347 -14.72 -12.22 -4.06
C HIS A 347 -15.01 -10.71 -3.98
N ASN A 348 -15.73 -10.19 -4.98
CA ASN A 348 -16.17 -8.80 -5.18
C ASN A 348 -15.04 -7.79 -5.49
N ASP A 349 -13.79 -8.15 -5.19
CA ASP A 349 -12.57 -7.43 -5.61
C ASP A 349 -11.69 -8.33 -6.50
N PHE A 350 -12.34 -8.96 -7.47
CA PHE A 350 -11.78 -9.99 -8.34
C PHE A 350 -11.04 -9.34 -9.51
N PHE A 351 -9.72 -9.08 -9.37
CA PHE A 351 -8.92 -8.47 -10.43
C PHE A 351 -7.44 -8.89 -10.36
N TYR A 352 -6.68 -8.58 -11.40
CA TYR A 352 -5.36 -9.14 -11.68
C TYR A 352 -4.32 -8.97 -10.55
N LEU A 353 -4.36 -7.90 -9.76
CA LEU A 353 -3.43 -7.68 -8.65
C LEU A 353 -3.67 -8.62 -7.47
N ASN A 354 -4.90 -9.14 -7.34
CA ASN A 354 -5.26 -10.09 -6.28
C ASN A 354 -4.95 -11.55 -6.65
N PHE A 355 -4.38 -11.79 -7.82
CA PHE A 355 -3.86 -13.10 -8.20
C PHE A 355 -2.34 -13.13 -8.10
N LEU A 356 -1.83 -14.04 -7.28
CA LEU A 356 -0.41 -14.34 -7.19
C LEU A 356 -0.13 -15.67 -7.88
N ILE A 357 0.83 -15.66 -8.81
CA ILE A 357 1.27 -16.84 -9.54
C ILE A 357 2.71 -17.13 -9.12
N ASP A 358 2.96 -18.30 -8.55
CA ASP A 358 4.29 -18.73 -8.14
C ASP A 358 5.11 -19.33 -9.29
N GLU A 359 6.37 -19.64 -9.02
CA GLU A 359 7.28 -20.27 -9.99
C GLU A 359 6.83 -21.67 -10.47
N SER A 360 5.86 -22.29 -9.78
CA SER A 360 5.27 -23.60 -10.13
C SER A 360 3.98 -23.45 -10.92
N ASP A 361 3.62 -22.25 -11.37
CA ASP A 361 2.32 -21.93 -12.01
C ASP A 361 1.11 -22.21 -11.10
N THR A 362 1.30 -22.07 -9.77
CA THR A 362 0.22 -22.18 -8.78
C THR A 362 -0.39 -20.79 -8.57
N TYR A 363 -1.70 -20.72 -8.68
CA TYR A 363 -2.47 -19.48 -8.51
C TYR A 363 -3.01 -19.40 -7.09
N SER A 364 -2.88 -18.22 -6.47
CA SER A 364 -3.51 -17.87 -5.20
C SER A 364 -4.29 -16.58 -5.36
N LEU A 365 -5.58 -16.62 -5.05
CA LEU A 365 -6.47 -15.46 -5.03
C LEU A 365 -6.51 -14.92 -3.61
N ILE A 366 -5.97 -13.73 -3.43
CA ILE A 366 -5.77 -13.06 -2.13
C ILE A 366 -6.70 -11.85 -1.97
N ASP A 367 -6.74 -11.30 -0.78
CA ASP A 367 -7.44 -10.04 -0.42
C ASP A 367 -8.96 -10.12 -0.47
N TRP A 368 -9.53 -10.87 0.47
CA TRP A 368 -10.95 -11.21 0.58
C TRP A 368 -11.79 -10.18 1.36
N GLU A 369 -11.31 -8.95 1.52
CA GLU A 369 -11.96 -7.94 2.36
C GLU A 369 -13.37 -7.52 1.90
N TYR A 370 -13.69 -7.72 0.60
CA TYR A 370 -15.01 -7.47 0.03
C TYR A 370 -15.85 -8.75 -0.14
N ALA A 371 -15.35 -9.92 0.30
CA ALA A 371 -16.07 -11.18 0.13
C ALA A 371 -17.50 -11.12 0.67
N GLY A 372 -18.43 -11.68 -0.08
CA GLY A 372 -19.85 -11.66 0.27
C GLY A 372 -20.71 -12.37 -0.76
N MET A 373 -22.01 -12.47 -0.46
CA MET A 373 -22.99 -13.02 -1.39
C MET A 373 -23.38 -11.96 -2.42
N SER A 374 -23.19 -12.25 -3.68
CA SER A 374 -23.57 -11.38 -4.80
C SER A 374 -24.09 -12.20 -5.98
N ASP A 375 -24.55 -11.50 -7.01
CA ASP A 375 -24.86 -12.14 -8.29
C ASP A 375 -23.60 -12.78 -8.89
N GLU A 376 -23.73 -13.92 -9.58
CA GLU A 376 -22.59 -14.65 -10.14
C GLU A 376 -21.80 -13.86 -11.20
N ALA A 377 -22.40 -12.82 -11.79
CA ALA A 377 -21.72 -11.94 -12.74
C ALA A 377 -20.87 -10.84 -12.05
N ASN A 378 -20.92 -10.73 -10.74
CA ASN A 378 -20.29 -9.62 -9.99
C ASN A 378 -18.78 -9.61 -10.16
N ASP A 379 -18.12 -10.75 -9.92
CA ASP A 379 -16.67 -10.89 -10.05
C ASP A 379 -16.18 -10.64 -11.47
N PHE A 380 -16.96 -11.09 -12.47
CA PHE A 380 -16.68 -10.79 -13.87
C PHE A 380 -16.74 -9.28 -14.16
N GLY A 381 -17.72 -8.57 -13.59
CA GLY A 381 -17.85 -7.12 -13.76
C GLY A 381 -16.62 -6.38 -13.27
N THR A 382 -16.16 -6.66 -12.02
CA THR A 382 -14.91 -6.11 -11.48
C THR A 382 -13.72 -6.48 -12.35
N PHE A 383 -13.58 -7.76 -12.71
CA PHE A 383 -12.44 -8.21 -13.51
C PHE A 383 -12.35 -7.47 -14.86
N THR A 384 -13.47 -7.37 -15.57
CA THR A 384 -13.52 -6.69 -16.87
C THR A 384 -13.09 -5.22 -16.76
N VAL A 385 -13.59 -4.53 -15.75
CA VAL A 385 -13.33 -3.10 -15.56
C VAL A 385 -11.92 -2.84 -15.07
N CYS A 386 -11.50 -3.53 -14.00
CA CYS A 386 -10.20 -3.28 -13.35
C CYS A 386 -9.02 -3.87 -14.14
N CYS A 387 -9.27 -4.85 -15.02
CA CYS A 387 -8.26 -5.40 -15.93
C CYS A 387 -8.28 -4.77 -17.33
N GLU A 388 -9.12 -3.77 -17.57
CA GLU A 388 -9.27 -3.07 -18.84
C GLU A 388 -9.48 -3.98 -20.05
N LEU A 389 -10.28 -5.06 -19.88
CA LEU A 389 -10.53 -6.00 -20.97
C LEU A 389 -11.23 -5.31 -22.16
N THR A 390 -10.79 -5.65 -23.35
CA THR A 390 -11.53 -5.32 -24.58
C THR A 390 -12.85 -6.10 -24.66
N ASP A 391 -13.76 -5.69 -25.54
CA ASP A 391 -15.03 -6.39 -25.76
C ASP A 391 -14.82 -7.86 -26.15
N ASP A 392 -13.80 -8.16 -26.96
CA ASP A 392 -13.49 -9.52 -27.40
C ASP A 392 -12.95 -10.38 -26.23
N GLU A 393 -12.05 -9.83 -25.42
CA GLU A 393 -11.52 -10.49 -24.22
C GLU A 393 -12.62 -10.72 -23.17
N ALA A 394 -13.47 -9.71 -22.92
CA ALA A 394 -14.60 -9.82 -22.01
C ALA A 394 -15.59 -10.91 -22.46
N ASN A 395 -15.90 -10.98 -23.77
CA ASN A 395 -16.76 -12.04 -24.30
C ASN A 395 -16.10 -13.43 -24.22
N ALA A 396 -14.78 -13.53 -24.45
CA ALA A 396 -14.04 -14.76 -24.24
C ALA A 396 -14.02 -15.18 -22.76
N ALA A 397 -13.87 -14.23 -21.84
CA ALA A 397 -13.94 -14.48 -20.39
C ALA A 397 -15.30 -15.07 -19.97
N ILE A 398 -16.41 -14.58 -20.53
CA ILE A 398 -17.74 -15.17 -20.28
C ILE A 398 -17.79 -16.62 -20.78
N ASP A 399 -17.24 -16.90 -21.97
CA ASP A 399 -17.19 -18.25 -22.51
C ASP A 399 -16.33 -19.18 -21.65
N TYR A 400 -15.19 -18.68 -21.16
CA TYR A 400 -14.32 -19.44 -20.23
C TYR A 400 -15.02 -19.72 -18.91
N TYR A 401 -15.75 -18.74 -18.36
CA TYR A 401 -16.52 -18.90 -17.13
C TYR A 401 -17.55 -20.04 -17.26
N PHE A 402 -18.36 -20.05 -18.33
CA PHE A 402 -19.36 -21.11 -18.57
C PHE A 402 -18.76 -22.41 -19.15
N GLY A 403 -17.49 -22.44 -19.53
CA GLY A 403 -16.84 -23.58 -20.16
C GLY A 403 -17.41 -23.96 -21.53
N LYS A 404 -18.12 -23.04 -22.13
CA LYS A 404 -18.78 -23.16 -23.46
C LYS A 404 -19.13 -21.76 -23.98
N GLU A 405 -19.49 -21.68 -25.27
CA GLU A 405 -20.06 -20.45 -25.82
C GLU A 405 -21.32 -20.04 -25.05
N ALA A 406 -21.28 -18.83 -24.49
CA ALA A 406 -22.38 -18.27 -23.70
C ALA A 406 -23.54 -17.85 -24.60
N THR A 407 -24.78 -17.97 -24.09
CA THR A 407 -25.95 -17.46 -24.76
C THR A 407 -25.99 -15.93 -24.76
N PHE A 408 -26.86 -15.37 -25.62
CA PHE A 408 -27.03 -13.91 -25.62
C PHE A 408 -27.55 -13.38 -24.29
N GLU A 409 -28.47 -14.09 -23.63
CA GLU A 409 -29.00 -13.73 -22.30
C GLU A 409 -27.91 -13.73 -21.24
N GLN A 410 -27.00 -14.73 -21.26
CA GLN A 410 -25.85 -14.78 -20.35
C GLN A 410 -24.92 -13.60 -20.60
N ARG A 411 -24.57 -13.31 -21.86
CA ARG A 411 -23.74 -12.16 -22.22
C ARG A 411 -24.37 -10.85 -21.78
N ARG A 412 -25.67 -10.65 -22.10
CA ARG A 412 -26.41 -9.47 -21.72
C ARG A 412 -26.37 -9.22 -20.20
N HIS A 413 -26.61 -10.28 -19.41
CA HIS A 413 -26.59 -10.21 -17.96
C HIS A 413 -25.20 -9.85 -17.43
N PHE A 414 -24.17 -10.57 -17.86
CA PHE A 414 -22.78 -10.31 -17.42
C PHE A 414 -22.30 -8.91 -17.81
N TRP A 415 -22.64 -8.41 -18.98
CA TRP A 415 -22.33 -7.04 -19.37
C TRP A 415 -23.06 -5.97 -18.55
N SER A 416 -24.20 -6.29 -17.96
CA SER A 416 -24.84 -5.40 -16.99
C SER A 416 -23.95 -5.17 -15.77
N TYR A 417 -23.23 -6.19 -15.33
CA TYR A 417 -22.32 -6.10 -14.20
C TYR A 417 -21.02 -5.36 -14.52
N VAL A 418 -20.59 -5.32 -15.77
CA VAL A 418 -19.52 -4.40 -16.22
C VAL A 418 -19.94 -2.93 -16.01
N VAL A 419 -21.19 -2.60 -16.34
CA VAL A 419 -21.72 -1.25 -16.10
C VAL A 419 -21.82 -0.94 -14.61
N PHE A 420 -22.35 -1.87 -13.83
CA PHE A 420 -22.52 -1.69 -12.38
C PHE A 420 -21.18 -1.57 -11.65
N ALA A 421 -20.22 -2.41 -11.97
CA ALA A 421 -18.86 -2.33 -11.42
C ALA A 421 -18.19 -1.00 -11.79
N GLY A 422 -18.23 -0.60 -13.06
CA GLY A 422 -17.68 0.67 -13.50
C GLY A 422 -18.31 1.87 -12.78
N TRP A 423 -19.63 1.88 -12.57
CA TRP A 423 -20.31 2.95 -11.86
C TRP A 423 -20.02 2.96 -10.37
N CYS A 424 -19.97 1.80 -9.71
CA CYS A 424 -19.68 1.66 -8.30
C CYS A 424 -18.24 2.11 -7.97
N TRP A 425 -17.25 1.58 -8.68
CA TRP A 425 -15.84 1.91 -8.46
C TRP A 425 -15.52 3.36 -8.86
N TYR A 426 -16.24 3.92 -9.82
CA TYR A 426 -16.18 5.35 -10.10
C TYR A 426 -16.58 6.20 -8.89
N LEU A 427 -17.70 5.88 -8.23
CA LEU A 427 -18.15 6.57 -7.04
C LEU A 427 -17.21 6.38 -5.85
N TRP A 428 -16.69 5.16 -5.67
CA TRP A 428 -15.63 4.89 -4.70
C TRP A 428 -14.41 5.78 -4.92
N SER A 429 -13.97 5.91 -6.17
CA SER A 429 -12.83 6.78 -6.52
C SER A 429 -13.10 8.24 -6.17
N LEU A 430 -14.33 8.74 -6.38
CA LEU A 430 -14.71 10.09 -5.99
C LEU A 430 -14.65 10.30 -4.46
N VAL A 431 -15.08 9.30 -3.69
CA VAL A 431 -14.97 9.35 -2.22
C VAL A 431 -13.50 9.43 -1.80
N LYS A 432 -12.64 8.59 -2.39
CA LYS A 432 -11.20 8.59 -2.10
C LYS A 432 -10.52 9.91 -2.45
N GLU A 433 -10.83 10.50 -3.60
CA GLU A 433 -10.36 11.86 -3.96
C GLU A 433 -10.84 12.93 -2.97
N ALA A 434 -12.09 12.85 -2.49
CA ALA A 434 -12.62 13.75 -1.48
C ALA A 434 -11.91 13.60 -0.12
N GLU A 435 -11.47 12.38 0.21
CA GLU A 435 -10.63 12.08 1.38
C GLU A 435 -9.16 12.54 1.22
N GLY A 436 -8.78 13.02 0.03
CA GLY A 436 -7.42 13.48 -0.28
C GLY A 436 -6.47 12.38 -0.77
N GLU A 437 -6.99 11.21 -1.09
CA GLU A 437 -6.23 10.11 -1.69
C GLU A 437 -6.20 10.28 -3.22
N ASN A 438 -5.04 10.08 -3.84
CA ASN A 438 -4.91 10.14 -5.30
C ASN A 438 -5.15 8.75 -5.89
N VAL A 439 -6.27 8.55 -6.56
CA VAL A 439 -6.62 7.30 -7.24
C VAL A 439 -6.13 7.25 -8.71
N GLY A 440 -5.46 8.28 -9.18
CA GLY A 440 -4.83 8.32 -10.50
C GLY A 440 -5.78 8.12 -11.67
N GLU A 441 -5.38 7.28 -12.64
CA GLU A 441 -6.15 7.03 -13.87
C GLU A 441 -7.38 6.14 -13.65
N TRP A 442 -7.47 5.41 -12.55
CA TRP A 442 -8.58 4.48 -12.24
C TRP A 442 -9.95 5.14 -12.31
N PHE A 443 -10.05 6.36 -11.84
CA PHE A 443 -11.25 7.20 -11.94
C PHE A 443 -11.83 7.26 -13.37
N PHE A 444 -10.98 7.53 -14.38
CA PHE A 444 -11.41 7.62 -15.78
C PHE A 444 -11.74 6.24 -16.36
N ILE A 445 -11.00 5.22 -15.98
CA ILE A 445 -11.22 3.85 -16.43
C ILE A 445 -12.61 3.40 -16.00
N TYR A 446 -12.93 3.51 -14.72
CA TYR A 446 -14.22 3.09 -14.17
C TYR A 446 -15.40 3.83 -14.82
N TYR A 447 -15.33 5.16 -14.89
CA TYR A 447 -16.35 5.96 -15.57
C TYR A 447 -16.57 5.54 -17.02
N ARG A 448 -15.48 5.33 -17.76
CA ARG A 448 -15.52 4.95 -19.17
C ARG A 448 -16.24 3.63 -19.40
N TYR A 449 -15.99 2.62 -18.58
CA TYR A 449 -16.69 1.33 -18.68
C TYR A 449 -18.19 1.46 -18.42
N ALA A 450 -18.61 2.23 -17.44
CA ALA A 450 -20.01 2.49 -17.19
C ALA A 450 -20.65 3.29 -18.33
N ALA A 451 -20.09 4.46 -18.66
CA ALA A 451 -20.68 5.41 -19.61
C ALA A 451 -20.75 4.89 -21.06
N ASN A 452 -19.72 4.17 -21.51
CA ASN A 452 -19.67 3.68 -22.90
C ASN A 452 -20.56 2.45 -23.12
N ASN A 453 -20.87 1.68 -22.07
CA ASN A 453 -21.59 0.43 -22.21
C ASN A 453 -23.07 0.54 -21.83
N ILE A 454 -23.48 1.53 -21.03
CA ILE A 454 -24.85 1.61 -20.50
C ILE A 454 -25.93 1.60 -21.58
N ASP A 455 -25.80 2.39 -22.63
CA ASP A 455 -26.82 2.51 -23.66
C ASP A 455 -26.91 1.24 -24.54
N ARG A 456 -25.76 0.63 -24.83
CA ARG A 456 -25.66 -0.65 -25.53
C ARG A 456 -26.36 -1.76 -24.73
N VAL A 457 -26.06 -1.89 -23.46
CA VAL A 457 -26.63 -2.98 -22.64
C VAL A 457 -28.13 -2.77 -22.39
N LEU A 458 -28.54 -1.51 -22.13
CA LEU A 458 -29.98 -1.21 -22.05
C LEU A 458 -30.75 -1.59 -23.31
N SER A 459 -30.21 -1.28 -24.50
CA SER A 459 -30.88 -1.64 -25.76
C SER A 459 -31.08 -3.15 -25.90
N TRP A 460 -30.15 -3.98 -25.45
CA TRP A 460 -30.30 -5.44 -25.48
C TRP A 460 -31.49 -5.97 -24.65
N TYR A 461 -31.85 -5.28 -23.58
CA TYR A 461 -33.03 -5.61 -22.76
C TYR A 461 -34.32 -5.07 -23.39
N GLU A 462 -34.27 -3.86 -23.91
CA GLU A 462 -35.46 -3.18 -24.48
C GLU A 462 -35.88 -3.83 -25.80
N ASP A 463 -34.93 -4.20 -26.65
CA ASP A 463 -35.22 -4.90 -27.93
C ASP A 463 -35.76 -6.33 -27.70
N ALA A 464 -35.36 -7.00 -26.63
CA ALA A 464 -35.85 -8.33 -26.28
C ALA A 464 -37.30 -8.33 -25.75
N GLN A 465 -37.87 -7.17 -25.42
CA GLN A 465 -39.26 -7.02 -24.97
C GLN A 465 -40.23 -6.67 -26.10
N ASN A 466 -39.73 -6.31 -27.29
CA ASN A 466 -40.49 -6.00 -28.48
C ASN A 466 -40.54 -7.23 -29.44
#